data_1bf30dfda9b49d0e9381bd7e85008238
#
_entry.id   1bf30dfda9b49d0e9381bd7e85008238
#
_cell.length_a   1.000
_cell.length_b   1.000
_cell.length_c   1.000
_cell.angle_alpha   90.00
_cell.angle_beta   90.00
_cell.angle_gamma   90.00
#
_symmetry.space_group_name_H-M   'P 1'
#
loop_
_entity.id
_entity.type
_entity.pdbx_description
1 polymer ?
#
loop_
_entity_poly.entity_id
_entity_poly.type
_entity_poly.pdbx_seq_one_letter_code
_entity_poly.pdbx_strand_id
1 'polypeptide(L)'
;MRQTINGADFRRLVISAAASIEINKQQLNELNVFPVPDGDTGTNMSMTINSAAADLRKVEDPTLAKAAKTAASAMLRGARGNSGVILSLLMRGISKELKGVETCDGVLWAKALQGGVDAAYKAVMKPAEGTILTVARLAAAKAQQAAQENNYIEFVHEAAIEEAKVALANTVNQNPVLKKAGVVDAGGKGWLVALEAMLCALRGEDIVAPVAGSDTEVKEAADFSDFDTEDITFTYCTEFIIQRENDLDPDKLREFLSSLGDSLVLVDDEEIIKVHVHTNDPGKALHEAMDYGSFVTVKIENMRLQHTEKVMTENEKAPKIAAPEKPFGVVSVCAGGGLADVFTNLGVDGIISGGQTMNPSTQDILTAVNQVPAETVFVLPNNKNIIMAAQQVDALTEKNVVVIGSKTVPQGITAMLSFNPEGTLEENEEAMTEALSTVDTMQITYAARNSDFDGFDIHEGDYMALYGSSLFGTSKDIKVLLRALAEKVRDEEKEYITIYYGEDIKERHAQKAADIFAQVCPGADVNLLYGGQPVYYYMISAE
;
A
#
# COMPACT_ATOMS: atom_id res chain seq x y z
N MET A 1 -22.07 -12.43 -27.03
CA MET A 1 -20.65 -12.11 -26.91
C MET A 1 -20.39 -10.67 -27.31
N ARG A 2 -19.71 -9.92 -26.47
CA ARG A 2 -19.38 -8.51 -26.70
C ARG A 2 -18.23 -8.36 -27.69
N GLN A 3 -18.41 -7.50 -28.69
CA GLN A 3 -17.41 -7.32 -29.74
C GLN A 3 -16.35 -6.30 -29.37
N THR A 4 -16.77 -5.16 -28.81
CA THR A 4 -15.89 -4.04 -28.48
C THR A 4 -16.28 -3.40 -27.15
N ILE A 5 -15.36 -2.64 -26.57
CA ILE A 5 -15.59 -1.77 -25.42
C ILE A 5 -15.23 -0.32 -25.74
N ASN A 6 -15.89 0.61 -25.09
CA ASN A 6 -15.59 2.04 -25.07
C ASN A 6 -15.07 2.48 -23.69
N GLY A 7 -14.93 3.79 -23.48
CA GLY A 7 -14.41 4.32 -22.22
C GLY A 7 -15.32 4.07 -21.01
N ALA A 8 -16.63 4.11 -21.18
CA ALA A 8 -17.57 3.82 -20.11
C ALA A 8 -17.52 2.34 -19.71
N ASP A 9 -17.36 1.45 -20.69
CA ASP A 9 -17.17 0.03 -20.45
C ASP A 9 -15.85 -0.22 -19.70
N PHE A 10 -14.75 0.35 -20.17
CA PHE A 10 -13.44 0.20 -19.51
C PHE A 10 -13.47 0.69 -18.06
N ARG A 11 -14.11 1.84 -17.80
CA ARG A 11 -14.36 2.33 -16.44
C ARG A 11 -15.05 1.26 -15.58
N ARG A 12 -16.12 0.65 -16.11
CA ARG A 12 -16.85 -0.41 -15.41
C ARG A 12 -15.99 -1.64 -15.15
N LEU A 13 -15.17 -2.07 -16.11
CA LEU A 13 -14.22 -3.19 -15.92
C LEU A 13 -13.29 -2.96 -14.74
N VAL A 14 -12.67 -1.79 -14.66
CA VAL A 14 -11.72 -1.47 -13.57
C VAL A 14 -12.41 -1.36 -12.22
N ILE A 15 -13.59 -0.75 -12.16
CA ILE A 15 -14.36 -0.65 -10.91
C ILE A 15 -14.80 -2.03 -10.41
N SER A 16 -15.24 -2.93 -11.32
CA SER A 16 -15.61 -4.30 -10.96
C SER A 16 -14.38 -5.11 -10.48
N ALA A 17 -13.24 -4.94 -11.13
CA ALA A 17 -11.99 -5.56 -10.68
C ALA A 17 -11.57 -5.08 -9.28
N ALA A 18 -11.71 -3.77 -9.00
CA ALA A 18 -11.42 -3.22 -7.68
C ALA A 18 -12.35 -3.81 -6.59
N ALA A 19 -13.64 -3.89 -6.87
CA ALA A 19 -14.62 -4.49 -5.96
C ALA A 19 -14.30 -5.97 -5.67
N SER A 20 -13.95 -6.73 -6.70
CA SER A 20 -13.63 -8.16 -6.54
C SER A 20 -12.33 -8.39 -5.77
N ILE A 21 -11.28 -7.59 -6.01
CA ILE A 21 -10.04 -7.68 -5.23
C ILE A 21 -10.31 -7.32 -3.76
N GLU A 22 -11.13 -6.31 -3.47
CA GLU A 22 -11.49 -5.96 -2.09
C GLU A 22 -12.23 -7.11 -1.38
N ILE A 23 -13.19 -7.75 -2.05
CA ILE A 23 -13.91 -8.93 -1.52
C ILE A 23 -12.96 -10.08 -1.20
N ASN A 24 -11.97 -10.31 -2.06
CA ASN A 24 -11.02 -11.42 -1.93
C ASN A 24 -9.75 -11.04 -1.14
N LYS A 25 -9.67 -9.82 -0.61
CA LYS A 25 -8.47 -9.27 0.03
C LYS A 25 -7.90 -10.19 1.11
N GLN A 26 -8.76 -10.69 2.00
CA GLN A 26 -8.34 -11.58 3.07
C GLN A 26 -7.75 -12.90 2.53
N GLN A 27 -8.39 -13.52 1.55
CA GLN A 27 -7.89 -14.73 0.91
C GLN A 27 -6.53 -14.50 0.23
N LEU A 28 -6.35 -13.35 -0.43
CA LEU A 28 -5.10 -12.99 -1.07
C LEU A 28 -3.98 -12.76 -0.05
N ASN A 29 -4.30 -12.18 1.10
CA ASN A 29 -3.36 -12.03 2.22
C ASN A 29 -2.95 -13.39 2.79
N GLU A 30 -3.88 -14.34 2.92
CA GLU A 30 -3.62 -15.69 3.42
C GLU A 30 -2.70 -16.50 2.49
N LEU A 31 -2.76 -16.27 1.18
CA LEU A 31 -1.87 -16.90 0.21
C LEU A 31 -0.45 -16.32 0.23
N ASN A 32 -0.25 -15.16 0.81
CA ASN A 32 1.06 -14.53 0.94
C ASN A 32 1.82 -15.10 2.14
N VAL A 33 2.50 -16.22 1.93
CA VAL A 33 3.10 -17.05 2.99
C VAL A 33 4.61 -16.85 3.14
N PHE A 34 5.26 -16.00 2.38
CA PHE A 34 6.73 -15.97 2.33
C PHE A 34 7.34 -14.60 2.61
N PRO A 35 8.56 -14.59 3.21
CA PRO A 35 9.19 -15.53 4.15
C PRO A 35 8.69 -15.31 5.58
N VAL A 36 8.29 -14.10 5.87
CA VAL A 36 7.50 -13.68 7.02
C VAL A 36 6.09 -13.51 6.49
N PRO A 37 5.08 -14.01 7.15
CA PRO A 37 3.71 -13.78 6.73
C PRO A 37 3.34 -12.30 6.99
N ASP A 38 3.88 -11.41 6.14
CA ASP A 38 3.45 -10.02 6.13
C ASP A 38 2.00 -9.90 5.64
N GLY A 39 1.51 -10.94 4.94
CA GLY A 39 0.09 -11.12 4.62
C GLY A 39 -0.54 -9.92 3.94
N ASP A 40 0.23 -9.13 3.19
CA ASP A 40 -0.16 -7.80 2.73
C ASP A 40 -0.51 -7.72 1.22
N THR A 41 -0.32 -8.80 0.45
CA THR A 41 -0.53 -8.81 -1.01
C THR A 41 -1.94 -8.37 -1.39
N GLY A 42 -2.96 -8.90 -0.74
CA GLY A 42 -4.36 -8.51 -0.98
C GLY A 42 -4.62 -7.06 -0.62
N THR A 43 -4.08 -6.59 0.49
CA THR A 43 -4.18 -5.20 0.95
C THR A 43 -3.49 -4.26 -0.05
N ASN A 44 -2.27 -4.55 -0.47
CA ASN A 44 -1.52 -3.74 -1.42
C ASN A 44 -2.20 -3.67 -2.79
N MET A 45 -2.68 -4.80 -3.32
CA MET A 45 -3.40 -4.83 -4.59
C MET A 45 -4.74 -4.08 -4.50
N SER A 46 -5.50 -4.28 -3.41
CA SER A 46 -6.77 -3.59 -3.20
C SER A 46 -6.59 -2.08 -3.11
N MET A 47 -5.68 -1.58 -2.27
CA MET A 47 -5.42 -0.14 -2.15
C MET A 47 -4.97 0.47 -3.47
N THR A 48 -4.14 -0.24 -4.25
CA THR A 48 -3.65 0.21 -5.55
C THR A 48 -4.77 0.35 -6.57
N ILE A 49 -5.62 -0.68 -6.75
CA ILE A 49 -6.69 -0.64 -7.76
C ILE A 49 -7.86 0.25 -7.33
N ASN A 50 -8.13 0.38 -6.03
CA ASN A 50 -9.14 1.29 -5.50
C ASN A 50 -8.81 2.76 -5.78
N SER A 51 -7.52 3.14 -5.85
CA SER A 51 -7.11 4.47 -6.30
C SER A 51 -7.62 4.77 -7.72
N ALA A 52 -7.54 3.79 -8.64
CA ALA A 52 -8.10 3.93 -9.99
C ALA A 52 -9.64 3.99 -9.98
N ALA A 53 -10.30 3.13 -9.21
CA ALA A 53 -11.75 3.12 -9.11
C ALA A 53 -12.30 4.45 -8.57
N ALA A 54 -11.63 5.03 -7.57
CA ALA A 54 -12.00 6.33 -7.01
C ALA A 54 -11.90 7.46 -8.04
N ASP A 55 -10.79 7.54 -8.79
CA ASP A 55 -10.62 8.57 -9.81
C ASP A 55 -11.55 8.35 -11.03
N LEU A 56 -11.76 7.10 -11.43
CA LEU A 56 -12.68 6.79 -12.54
C LEU A 56 -14.14 7.10 -12.23
N ARG A 57 -14.59 7.01 -10.97
CA ARG A 57 -15.95 7.39 -10.56
C ARG A 57 -16.22 8.88 -10.75
N LYS A 58 -15.19 9.73 -10.69
CA LYS A 58 -15.28 11.19 -10.88
C LYS A 58 -15.34 11.61 -12.35
N VAL A 59 -15.02 10.72 -13.30
CA VAL A 59 -14.97 11.05 -14.72
C VAL A 59 -16.29 10.66 -15.38
N GLU A 60 -17.06 11.66 -15.83
CA GLU A 60 -18.28 11.47 -16.62
C GLU A 60 -17.91 11.19 -18.08
N ASP A 61 -18.58 10.20 -18.69
CA ASP A 61 -18.43 9.81 -20.11
C ASP A 61 -17.01 9.85 -20.67
N PRO A 62 -16.06 9.09 -20.07
CA PRO A 62 -14.67 9.11 -20.53
C PRO A 62 -14.54 8.48 -21.92
N THR A 63 -13.67 9.04 -22.77
CA THR A 63 -13.13 8.29 -23.91
C THR A 63 -12.30 7.11 -23.40
N LEU A 64 -12.14 6.06 -24.22
CA LEU A 64 -11.36 4.88 -23.84
C LEU A 64 -9.92 5.26 -23.40
N ALA A 65 -9.27 6.09 -24.19
CA ALA A 65 -7.92 6.59 -23.89
C ALA A 65 -7.86 7.38 -22.57
N LYS A 66 -8.89 8.20 -22.28
CA LYS A 66 -8.97 8.97 -21.02
C LYS A 66 -9.18 8.04 -19.82
N ALA A 67 -10.11 7.08 -19.92
CA ALA A 67 -10.37 6.12 -18.85
C ALA A 67 -9.11 5.28 -18.53
N ALA A 68 -8.44 4.75 -19.55
CA ALA A 68 -7.22 3.97 -19.37
C ALA A 68 -6.06 4.79 -18.77
N LYS A 69 -5.89 6.04 -19.23
CA LYS A 69 -4.88 6.95 -18.67
C LYS A 69 -5.17 7.31 -17.21
N THR A 70 -6.43 7.60 -16.87
CA THR A 70 -6.84 7.90 -15.48
C THR A 70 -6.55 6.71 -14.58
N ALA A 71 -6.96 5.49 -14.98
CA ALA A 71 -6.69 4.27 -14.22
C ALA A 71 -5.18 4.06 -13.98
N ALA A 72 -4.38 4.11 -15.05
CA ALA A 72 -2.95 3.91 -14.98
C ALA A 72 -2.24 4.93 -14.07
N SER A 73 -2.60 6.21 -14.19
CA SER A 73 -2.00 7.28 -13.39
C SER A 73 -2.38 7.18 -11.92
N ALA A 74 -3.65 6.87 -11.62
CA ALA A 74 -4.11 6.71 -10.24
C ALA A 74 -3.48 5.46 -9.57
N MET A 75 -3.43 4.33 -10.29
CA MET A 75 -2.77 3.12 -9.77
C MET A 75 -1.28 3.33 -9.54
N LEU A 76 -0.59 4.07 -10.43
CA LEU A 76 0.83 4.36 -10.25
C LEU A 76 1.09 5.17 -8.99
N ARG A 77 0.33 6.23 -8.75
CA ARG A 77 0.44 7.06 -7.53
C ARG A 77 0.06 6.29 -6.25
N GLY A 78 -0.99 5.46 -6.35
CA GLY A 78 -1.49 4.66 -5.25
C GLY A 78 -0.79 3.31 -5.06
N ALA A 79 0.22 2.98 -5.87
CA ALA A 79 0.90 1.69 -5.83
C ALA A 79 1.57 1.43 -4.48
N ARG A 80 1.31 0.23 -3.93
CA ARG A 80 1.86 -0.21 -2.64
C ARG A 80 2.46 -1.60 -2.75
N GLY A 81 3.62 -1.80 -2.14
CA GLY A 81 4.34 -3.07 -2.18
C GLY A 81 4.65 -3.55 -3.61
N ASN A 82 5.33 -4.68 -3.74
CA ASN A 82 5.70 -5.23 -5.05
C ASN A 82 4.48 -5.62 -5.90
N SER A 83 3.47 -6.22 -5.27
CA SER A 83 2.24 -6.68 -5.95
C SER A 83 1.42 -5.51 -6.51
N GLY A 84 1.29 -4.42 -5.74
CA GLY A 84 0.60 -3.21 -6.21
C GLY A 84 1.38 -2.50 -7.32
N VAL A 85 2.71 -2.40 -7.21
CA VAL A 85 3.55 -1.81 -8.27
C VAL A 85 3.43 -2.62 -9.56
N ILE A 86 3.54 -3.96 -9.51
CA ILE A 86 3.39 -4.80 -10.71
C ILE A 86 2.00 -4.63 -11.32
N LEU A 87 0.94 -4.63 -10.50
CA LEU A 87 -0.42 -4.39 -10.98
C LEU A 87 -0.57 -3.02 -11.67
N SER A 88 0.06 -1.97 -11.13
CA SER A 88 0.07 -0.63 -11.73
C SER A 88 0.82 -0.60 -13.07
N LEU A 89 1.92 -1.35 -13.19
CA LEU A 89 2.69 -1.47 -14.43
C LEU A 89 1.94 -2.22 -15.53
N LEU A 90 1.21 -3.29 -15.18
CA LEU A 90 0.30 -3.98 -16.09
C LEU A 90 -0.75 -3.00 -16.65
N MET A 91 -1.39 -2.23 -15.79
CA MET A 91 -2.37 -1.22 -16.21
C MET A 91 -1.73 -0.09 -17.04
N ARG A 92 -0.51 0.33 -16.71
CA ARG A 92 0.23 1.36 -17.47
C ARG A 92 0.52 0.91 -18.91
N GLY A 93 0.94 -0.34 -19.10
CA GLY A 93 1.18 -0.89 -20.44
C GLY A 93 -0.11 -1.02 -21.24
N ILE A 94 -1.21 -1.48 -20.61
CA ILE A 94 -2.55 -1.50 -21.21
C ILE A 94 -2.95 -0.10 -21.67
N SER A 95 -2.82 0.90 -20.81
CA SER A 95 -3.16 2.29 -21.13
C SER A 95 -2.36 2.86 -22.29
N LYS A 96 -1.09 2.47 -22.43
CA LYS A 96 -0.24 2.92 -23.53
C LYS A 96 -0.73 2.44 -24.90
N GLU A 97 -1.17 1.18 -24.97
CA GLU A 97 -1.70 0.60 -26.22
C GLU A 97 -3.09 1.16 -26.57
N LEU A 98 -3.86 1.61 -25.58
CA LEU A 98 -5.18 2.23 -25.78
C LEU A 98 -5.11 3.74 -26.05
N LYS A 99 -3.92 4.32 -26.19
CA LYS A 99 -3.75 5.77 -26.43
C LYS A 99 -4.29 6.17 -27.82
N GLY A 100 -5.20 7.15 -27.84
CA GLY A 100 -5.76 7.69 -29.08
C GLY A 100 -6.83 6.81 -29.74
N VAL A 101 -7.34 5.80 -29.03
CA VAL A 101 -8.32 4.85 -29.53
C VAL A 101 -9.69 5.14 -28.87
N GLU A 102 -10.77 5.06 -29.63
CA GLU A 102 -12.14 5.29 -29.14
C GLU A 102 -12.80 4.00 -28.65
N THR A 103 -12.54 2.89 -29.35
CA THR A 103 -13.09 1.56 -29.01
C THR A 103 -11.98 0.49 -29.08
N CYS A 104 -12.09 -0.53 -28.26
CA CYS A 104 -11.16 -1.66 -28.20
C CYS A 104 -11.89 -2.95 -28.54
N ASP A 105 -11.42 -3.66 -29.54
CA ASP A 105 -11.82 -5.01 -29.93
C ASP A 105 -10.91 -6.09 -29.33
N GLY A 106 -11.12 -7.35 -29.67
CA GLY A 106 -10.34 -8.45 -29.13
C GLY A 106 -8.86 -8.41 -29.53
N VAL A 107 -8.54 -8.00 -30.78
CA VAL A 107 -7.17 -7.91 -31.26
C VAL A 107 -6.40 -6.82 -30.50
N LEU A 108 -7.00 -5.65 -30.36
CA LEU A 108 -6.38 -4.56 -29.62
C LEU A 108 -6.29 -4.88 -28.12
N TRP A 109 -7.30 -5.57 -27.56
CA TRP A 109 -7.26 -6.00 -26.16
C TRP A 109 -6.13 -6.99 -25.88
N ALA A 110 -5.93 -7.99 -26.74
CA ALA A 110 -4.81 -8.91 -26.63
C ALA A 110 -3.45 -8.18 -26.70
N LYS A 111 -3.34 -7.20 -27.59
CA LYS A 111 -2.16 -6.34 -27.71
C LYS A 111 -1.97 -5.50 -26.44
N ALA A 112 -3.04 -4.97 -25.87
CA ALA A 112 -2.98 -4.18 -24.65
C ALA A 112 -2.53 -5.02 -23.44
N LEU A 113 -3.03 -6.25 -23.30
CA LEU A 113 -2.56 -7.19 -22.26
C LEU A 113 -1.06 -7.48 -22.41
N GLN A 114 -0.57 -7.71 -23.65
CA GLN A 114 0.86 -7.90 -23.90
C GLN A 114 1.68 -6.65 -23.56
N GLY A 115 1.20 -5.46 -23.92
CA GLY A 115 1.84 -4.20 -23.55
C GLY A 115 1.98 -4.02 -22.04
N GLY A 116 0.98 -4.50 -21.27
CA GLY A 116 1.04 -4.57 -19.81
C GLY A 116 2.17 -5.46 -19.31
N VAL A 117 2.26 -6.66 -19.87
CA VAL A 117 3.34 -7.64 -19.57
C VAL A 117 4.71 -7.05 -19.87
N ASP A 118 4.88 -6.46 -21.04
CA ASP A 118 6.17 -5.89 -21.48
C ASP A 118 6.60 -4.75 -20.54
N ALA A 119 5.67 -3.90 -20.11
CA ALA A 119 5.95 -2.84 -19.16
C ALA A 119 6.39 -3.39 -17.79
N ALA A 120 5.71 -4.43 -17.29
CA ALA A 120 6.04 -5.05 -16.02
C ALA A 120 7.40 -5.78 -16.05
N TYR A 121 7.67 -6.58 -17.07
CA TYR A 121 8.96 -7.28 -17.22
C TYR A 121 10.14 -6.31 -17.39
N LYS A 122 9.92 -5.19 -18.08
CA LYS A 122 10.97 -4.17 -18.24
C LYS A 122 11.35 -3.49 -16.92
N ALA A 123 10.39 -3.30 -16.02
CA ALA A 123 10.61 -2.60 -14.76
C ALA A 123 11.19 -3.51 -13.66
N VAL A 124 10.95 -4.82 -13.73
CA VAL A 124 11.45 -5.78 -12.73
C VAL A 124 12.86 -6.24 -13.10
N MET A 125 13.86 -5.86 -12.31
CA MET A 125 15.28 -6.17 -12.60
C MET A 125 15.58 -7.69 -12.67
N LYS A 126 14.90 -8.50 -11.85
CA LYS A 126 15.03 -9.97 -11.83
C LYS A 126 13.64 -10.60 -11.81
N PRO A 127 12.96 -10.73 -12.97
CA PRO A 127 11.64 -11.36 -13.04
C PRO A 127 11.74 -12.81 -12.55
N ALA A 128 10.89 -13.16 -11.56
CA ALA A 128 10.78 -14.52 -11.06
C ALA A 128 9.62 -15.24 -11.75
N GLU A 129 9.88 -16.45 -12.27
CA GLU A 129 8.83 -17.32 -12.80
C GLU A 129 8.02 -17.94 -11.63
N GLY A 130 6.78 -18.32 -11.92
CA GLY A 130 5.84 -18.78 -10.89
C GLY A 130 5.23 -17.65 -10.07
N THR A 131 5.12 -16.44 -10.63
CA THR A 131 4.54 -15.26 -9.99
C THR A 131 3.45 -14.62 -10.86
N ILE A 132 2.87 -13.52 -10.40
CA ILE A 132 1.93 -12.67 -11.17
C ILE A 132 2.45 -12.37 -12.59
N LEU A 133 3.77 -12.21 -12.77
CA LEU A 133 4.37 -11.96 -14.07
C LEU A 133 4.18 -13.14 -15.03
N THR A 134 4.38 -14.36 -14.53
CA THR A 134 4.15 -15.59 -15.32
C THR A 134 2.69 -15.74 -15.71
N VAL A 135 1.78 -15.54 -14.75
CA VAL A 135 0.32 -15.64 -14.99
C VAL A 135 -0.13 -14.61 -16.01
N ALA A 136 0.31 -13.36 -15.89
CA ALA A 136 -0.02 -12.29 -16.83
C ALA A 136 0.53 -12.57 -18.23
N ARG A 137 1.78 -13.03 -18.34
CA ARG A 137 2.45 -13.36 -19.61
C ARG A 137 1.75 -14.48 -20.38
N LEU A 138 1.42 -15.56 -19.69
CA LEU A 138 0.76 -16.71 -20.34
C LEU A 138 -0.67 -16.35 -20.73
N ALA A 139 -1.40 -15.62 -19.91
CA ALA A 139 -2.74 -15.10 -20.23
C ALA A 139 -2.72 -14.19 -21.47
N ALA A 140 -1.76 -13.26 -21.57
CA ALA A 140 -1.61 -12.37 -22.71
C ALA A 140 -1.25 -13.13 -23.99
N ALA A 141 -0.35 -14.11 -23.91
CA ALA A 141 0.00 -14.96 -25.04
C ALA A 141 -1.21 -15.75 -25.57
N LYS A 142 -2.05 -16.28 -24.68
CA LYS A 142 -3.28 -16.98 -25.06
C LYS A 142 -4.31 -16.02 -25.67
N ALA A 143 -4.43 -14.82 -25.13
CA ALA A 143 -5.28 -13.76 -25.70
C ALA A 143 -4.88 -13.47 -27.15
N GLN A 144 -3.58 -13.37 -27.46
CA GLN A 144 -3.09 -13.14 -28.81
C GLN A 144 -3.44 -14.29 -29.76
N GLN A 145 -3.38 -15.54 -29.31
CA GLN A 145 -3.80 -16.70 -30.11
C GLN A 145 -5.30 -16.66 -30.38
N ALA A 146 -6.11 -16.44 -29.33
CA ALA A 146 -7.56 -16.38 -29.44
C ALA A 146 -8.04 -15.24 -30.35
N ALA A 147 -7.35 -14.10 -30.36
CA ALA A 147 -7.65 -12.97 -31.22
C ALA A 147 -7.45 -13.26 -32.72
N GLN A 148 -6.66 -14.29 -33.10
CA GLN A 148 -6.53 -14.75 -34.47
C GLN A 148 -7.73 -15.60 -34.92
N GLU A 149 -8.44 -16.21 -33.96
CA GLU A 149 -9.61 -17.05 -34.23
C GLU A 149 -10.90 -16.23 -34.24
N ASN A 150 -11.01 -15.29 -33.27
CA ASN A 150 -12.21 -14.45 -33.13
C ASN A 150 -11.83 -13.10 -32.51
N ASN A 151 -12.25 -12.00 -33.15
CA ASN A 151 -11.96 -10.62 -32.72
C ASN A 151 -12.98 -10.06 -31.71
N TYR A 152 -13.79 -10.89 -31.06
CA TYR A 152 -14.68 -10.43 -29.99
C TYR A 152 -13.91 -10.31 -28.68
N ILE A 153 -13.94 -9.13 -28.07
CA ILE A 153 -13.20 -8.88 -26.82
C ILE A 153 -13.57 -9.87 -25.71
N GLU A 154 -14.85 -10.25 -25.61
CA GLU A 154 -15.31 -11.21 -24.61
C GLU A 154 -14.65 -12.59 -24.81
N PHE A 155 -14.59 -13.08 -26.07
CA PHE A 155 -13.95 -14.34 -26.42
C PHE A 155 -12.46 -14.35 -26.08
N VAL A 156 -11.77 -13.28 -26.46
CA VAL A 156 -10.33 -13.13 -26.22
C VAL A 156 -10.02 -13.02 -24.73
N HIS A 157 -10.84 -12.29 -24.00
CA HIS A 157 -10.66 -12.13 -22.56
C HIS A 157 -10.94 -13.42 -21.78
N GLU A 158 -11.96 -14.18 -22.18
CA GLU A 158 -12.28 -15.49 -21.61
C GLU A 158 -11.15 -16.50 -21.83
N ALA A 159 -10.56 -16.53 -23.04
CA ALA A 159 -9.39 -17.37 -23.34
C ALA A 159 -8.18 -16.99 -22.47
N ALA A 160 -7.97 -15.70 -22.20
CA ALA A 160 -6.92 -15.23 -21.30
C ALA A 160 -7.13 -15.73 -19.85
N ILE A 161 -8.38 -15.72 -19.37
CA ILE A 161 -8.74 -16.22 -18.02
C ILE A 161 -8.47 -17.71 -17.90
N GLU A 162 -8.87 -18.52 -18.88
CA GLU A 162 -8.65 -19.96 -18.83
C GLU A 162 -7.14 -20.31 -18.77
N GLU A 163 -6.32 -19.61 -19.52
CA GLU A 163 -4.86 -19.78 -19.44
C GLU A 163 -4.31 -19.25 -18.10
N ALA A 164 -4.83 -18.14 -17.59
CA ALA A 164 -4.42 -17.60 -16.30
C ALA A 164 -4.68 -18.61 -15.16
N LYS A 165 -5.80 -19.35 -15.20
CA LYS A 165 -6.10 -20.42 -14.23
C LYS A 165 -5.06 -21.55 -14.26
N VAL A 166 -4.72 -21.99 -15.47
CA VAL A 166 -3.71 -23.04 -15.67
C VAL A 166 -2.33 -22.56 -15.20
N ALA A 167 -1.95 -21.35 -15.60
CA ALA A 167 -0.69 -20.74 -15.21
C ALA A 167 -0.60 -20.57 -13.68
N LEU A 168 -1.67 -20.08 -13.04
CA LEU A 168 -1.73 -19.91 -11.60
C LEU A 168 -1.56 -21.25 -10.86
N ALA A 169 -2.29 -22.27 -11.25
CA ALA A 169 -2.15 -23.61 -10.66
C ALA A 169 -0.72 -24.16 -10.77
N ASN A 170 0.00 -23.80 -11.83
CA ASN A 170 1.37 -24.25 -12.07
C ASN A 170 2.44 -23.40 -11.34
N THR A 171 2.09 -22.27 -10.74
CA THR A 171 3.04 -21.45 -9.97
C THR A 171 3.70 -22.23 -8.84
N VAL A 172 2.96 -23.15 -8.22
CA VAL A 172 3.47 -24.06 -7.17
C VAL A 172 4.66 -24.89 -7.66
N ASN A 173 4.68 -25.28 -8.93
CA ASN A 173 5.75 -26.11 -9.49
C ASN A 173 6.95 -25.28 -9.96
N GLN A 174 6.75 -24.00 -10.25
CA GLN A 174 7.77 -23.11 -10.84
C GLN A 174 8.56 -22.34 -9.77
N ASN A 175 7.92 -22.07 -8.62
CA ASN A 175 8.56 -21.36 -7.51
C ASN A 175 8.81 -22.33 -6.34
N PRO A 176 10.07 -22.57 -5.96
CA PRO A 176 10.41 -23.51 -4.87
C PRO A 176 9.75 -23.15 -3.53
N VAL A 177 9.54 -21.86 -3.29
CA VAL A 177 8.91 -21.36 -2.05
C VAL A 177 7.44 -21.72 -2.00
N LEU A 178 6.70 -21.43 -3.08
CA LEU A 178 5.29 -21.79 -3.19
C LEU A 178 5.09 -23.29 -3.14
N LYS A 179 6.04 -24.05 -3.70
CA LYS A 179 6.03 -25.52 -3.64
C LYS A 179 6.14 -26.03 -2.21
N LYS A 180 7.02 -25.47 -1.40
CA LYS A 180 7.17 -25.82 0.00
C LYS A 180 5.92 -25.50 0.82
N ALA A 181 5.34 -24.31 0.59
CA ALA A 181 4.13 -23.85 1.28
C ALA A 181 2.84 -24.53 0.77
N GLY A 182 2.88 -25.21 -0.37
CA GLY A 182 1.70 -25.88 -0.97
C GLY A 182 0.62 -24.90 -1.44
N VAL A 183 0.99 -23.64 -1.75
CA VAL A 183 0.06 -22.57 -2.13
C VAL A 183 0.42 -21.98 -3.49
N VAL A 184 -0.57 -21.38 -4.17
CA VAL A 184 -0.37 -20.64 -5.41
C VAL A 184 0.14 -19.22 -5.12
N ASP A 185 0.67 -18.54 -6.16
CA ASP A 185 1.11 -17.15 -6.03
C ASP A 185 -0.06 -16.21 -5.72
N ALA A 186 0.05 -15.46 -4.63
CA ALA A 186 -0.98 -14.51 -4.18
C ALA A 186 -1.23 -13.39 -5.19
N GLY A 187 -0.17 -12.83 -5.77
CA GLY A 187 -0.26 -11.78 -6.80
C GLY A 187 -0.91 -12.29 -8.08
N GLY A 188 -0.53 -13.50 -8.53
CA GLY A 188 -1.16 -14.18 -9.69
C GLY A 188 -2.63 -14.49 -9.45
N LYS A 189 -3.00 -14.90 -8.22
CA LYS A 189 -4.40 -15.09 -7.84
C LYS A 189 -5.17 -13.77 -7.89
N GLY A 190 -4.59 -12.68 -7.38
CA GLY A 190 -5.21 -11.36 -7.44
C GLY A 190 -5.40 -10.86 -8.87
N TRP A 191 -4.44 -11.12 -9.78
CA TRP A 191 -4.59 -10.81 -11.20
C TRP A 191 -5.73 -11.61 -11.84
N LEU A 192 -5.82 -12.92 -11.57
CA LEU A 192 -6.93 -13.75 -12.04
C LEU A 192 -8.29 -13.24 -11.54
N VAL A 193 -8.40 -12.90 -10.26
CA VAL A 193 -9.61 -12.30 -9.66
C VAL A 193 -10.01 -11.02 -10.40
N ALA A 194 -9.06 -10.17 -10.76
CA ALA A 194 -9.32 -8.96 -11.54
C ALA A 194 -9.84 -9.28 -12.94
N LEU A 195 -9.23 -10.23 -13.66
CA LEU A 195 -9.67 -10.64 -14.98
C LEU A 195 -11.07 -11.25 -14.97
N GLU A 196 -11.38 -12.13 -14.01
CA GLU A 196 -12.71 -12.73 -13.85
C GLU A 196 -13.80 -11.67 -13.59
N ALA A 197 -13.51 -10.68 -12.75
CA ALA A 197 -14.40 -9.57 -12.49
C ALA A 197 -14.64 -8.69 -13.74
N MET A 198 -13.60 -8.47 -14.53
CA MET A 198 -13.73 -7.77 -15.81
C MET A 198 -14.62 -8.56 -16.79
N LEU A 199 -14.54 -9.90 -16.81
CA LEU A 199 -15.43 -10.72 -17.64
C LEU A 199 -16.90 -10.59 -17.21
N CYS A 200 -17.19 -10.65 -15.91
CA CYS A 200 -18.54 -10.41 -15.38
C CYS A 200 -19.07 -9.05 -15.85
N ALA A 201 -18.27 -8.00 -15.72
CA ALA A 201 -18.64 -6.66 -16.17
C ALA A 201 -18.83 -6.58 -17.71
N LEU A 202 -18.04 -7.31 -18.53
CA LEU A 202 -18.24 -7.43 -19.98
C LEU A 202 -19.62 -8.04 -20.32
N ARG A 203 -20.07 -8.99 -19.52
CA ARG A 203 -21.36 -9.68 -19.64
C ARG A 203 -22.54 -8.87 -19.08
N GLY A 204 -22.26 -7.73 -18.44
CA GLY A 204 -23.28 -6.89 -17.82
C GLY A 204 -23.69 -7.34 -16.40
N GLU A 205 -22.91 -8.23 -15.82
CA GLU A 205 -23.05 -8.68 -14.43
C GLU A 205 -22.19 -7.77 -13.55
N ASP A 206 -22.81 -6.85 -12.82
CA ASP A 206 -22.08 -5.97 -11.91
C ASP A 206 -21.71 -6.72 -10.63
N ILE A 207 -20.40 -6.72 -10.29
CA ILE A 207 -19.95 -7.17 -8.99
C ILE A 207 -20.17 -6.01 -8.03
N VAL A 208 -21.24 -6.10 -7.24
CA VAL A 208 -21.47 -5.20 -6.11
C VAL A 208 -20.65 -5.73 -4.96
N ALA A 209 -19.65 -4.96 -4.51
CA ALA A 209 -19.00 -5.27 -3.25
C ALA A 209 -20.09 -5.37 -2.16
N PRO A 210 -20.12 -6.43 -1.34
CA PRO A 210 -20.97 -6.43 -0.17
C PRO A 210 -20.62 -5.15 0.60
N VAL A 211 -21.65 -4.40 1.00
CA VAL A 211 -21.46 -3.31 1.96
C VAL A 211 -20.96 -3.99 3.22
N ALA A 212 -19.64 -4.05 3.39
CA ALA A 212 -19.03 -4.43 4.65
C ALA A 212 -19.61 -3.46 5.68
N GLY A 213 -20.17 -4.00 6.75
CA GLY A 213 -20.70 -3.20 7.83
C GLY A 213 -19.67 -2.13 8.20
N SER A 214 -20.14 -0.91 8.20
CA SER A 214 -19.58 0.33 8.74
C SER A 214 -18.12 0.24 9.20
N ASP A 215 -17.20 0.72 8.38
CA ASP A 215 -16.11 1.63 8.74
C ASP A 215 -15.25 1.99 7.51
N THR A 216 -15.92 2.26 6.39
CA THR A 216 -15.32 3.07 5.34
C THR A 216 -16.29 4.17 4.98
N GLU A 217 -16.02 5.36 5.53
CA GLU A 217 -16.60 6.59 5.05
C GLU A 217 -16.38 6.68 3.54
N VAL A 218 -17.42 6.40 2.77
CA VAL A 218 -17.54 6.94 1.42
C VAL A 218 -17.81 8.42 1.64
N LYS A 219 -16.77 9.22 1.79
CA LYS A 219 -16.90 10.65 1.58
C LYS A 219 -17.26 10.84 0.12
N GLU A 220 -18.52 11.15 -0.15
CA GLU A 220 -18.85 11.95 -1.31
C GLU A 220 -18.11 13.27 -1.09
N ALA A 221 -16.92 13.38 -1.65
CA ALA A 221 -16.20 14.63 -1.68
C ALA A 221 -16.95 15.51 -2.71
N ALA A 222 -17.74 16.44 -2.20
CA ALA A 222 -18.10 17.61 -2.97
C ALA A 222 -16.79 18.27 -3.44
N ASP A 223 -16.78 18.67 -4.70
CA ASP A 223 -15.65 19.39 -5.29
C ASP A 223 -15.60 20.80 -4.69
N PHE A 224 -14.68 21.04 -3.78
CA PHE A 224 -14.53 22.31 -3.07
C PHE A 224 -13.42 23.17 -3.68
N SER A 225 -12.93 22.85 -4.87
CA SER A 225 -11.78 23.54 -5.49
C SER A 225 -12.02 25.01 -5.87
N ASP A 226 -13.28 25.49 -5.80
CA ASP A 226 -13.66 26.86 -6.22
C ASP A 226 -14.24 27.73 -5.09
N PHE A 227 -14.15 27.33 -3.81
CA PHE A 227 -14.70 28.11 -2.71
C PHE A 227 -13.61 28.75 -1.84
N ASP A 228 -13.67 30.07 -1.69
CA ASP A 228 -12.86 30.83 -0.73
C ASP A 228 -13.41 30.61 0.71
N THR A 229 -12.53 30.58 1.72
CA THR A 229 -12.93 30.38 3.13
C THR A 229 -13.93 31.44 3.64
N GLU A 230 -13.98 32.61 2.99
CA GLU A 230 -14.96 33.67 3.28
C GLU A 230 -16.38 33.31 2.85
N ASP A 231 -16.55 32.34 1.93
CA ASP A 231 -17.86 31.91 1.43
C ASP A 231 -18.55 30.86 2.30
N ILE A 232 -17.85 30.29 3.32
CA ILE A 232 -18.46 29.31 4.25
C ILE A 232 -19.37 30.05 5.24
N THR A 233 -20.65 30.11 4.90
CA THR A 233 -21.70 30.75 5.73
C THR A 233 -21.97 29.98 7.03
N PHE A 234 -21.94 28.65 6.98
CA PHE A 234 -22.16 27.76 8.11
C PHE A 234 -20.89 26.98 8.47
N THR A 235 -20.48 27.04 9.73
CA THR A 235 -19.17 26.59 10.17
C THR A 235 -19.08 25.07 10.36
N TYR A 236 -20.19 24.42 10.75
CA TYR A 236 -20.16 23.02 11.17
C TYR A 236 -20.96 22.13 10.22
N CYS A 237 -20.31 21.12 9.65
CA CYS A 237 -20.97 19.95 9.10
C CYS A 237 -21.42 19.06 10.27
N THR A 238 -22.72 18.81 10.34
CA THR A 238 -23.34 18.05 11.42
C THR A 238 -24.09 16.88 10.84
N GLU A 239 -23.63 15.68 11.12
CA GLU A 239 -24.25 14.43 10.68
C GLU A 239 -24.69 13.61 11.88
N PHE A 240 -25.89 13.03 11.81
CA PHE A 240 -26.37 12.12 12.85
C PHE A 240 -27.38 11.12 12.33
N ILE A 241 -27.47 9.98 13.02
CA ILE A 241 -28.48 8.94 12.78
C ILE A 241 -29.27 8.76 14.07
N ILE A 242 -30.58 8.82 13.97
CA ILE A 242 -31.53 8.64 15.08
C ILE A 242 -32.20 7.28 14.89
N GLN A 243 -32.23 6.45 15.94
CA GLN A 243 -33.14 5.31 16.03
C GLN A 243 -34.53 5.86 16.35
N ARG A 244 -35.47 5.62 15.47
CA ARG A 244 -36.81 6.16 15.58
C ARG A 244 -37.59 5.49 16.72
N GLU A 245 -38.13 6.28 17.66
CA GLU A 245 -38.83 5.77 18.84
C GLU A 245 -40.30 6.22 18.89
N ASN A 246 -40.73 7.00 17.89
CA ASN A 246 -42.09 7.53 17.81
C ASN A 246 -42.49 7.82 16.36
N ASP A 247 -43.77 8.16 16.18
CA ASP A 247 -44.38 8.46 14.87
C ASP A 247 -44.39 9.97 14.56
N LEU A 248 -43.50 10.77 15.14
CA LEU A 248 -43.34 12.18 14.80
C LEU A 248 -42.97 12.31 13.31
N ASP A 249 -43.58 13.31 12.67
CA ASP A 249 -43.38 13.56 11.27
C ASP A 249 -41.96 14.11 10.98
N PRO A 250 -41.11 13.39 10.23
CA PRO A 250 -39.75 13.85 9.91
C PRO A 250 -39.71 15.15 9.10
N ASP A 251 -40.77 15.52 8.44
CA ASP A 251 -40.85 16.78 7.66
C ASP A 251 -40.79 18.01 8.60
N LYS A 252 -41.24 17.91 9.84
CA LYS A 252 -41.10 18.98 10.83
C LYS A 252 -39.64 19.17 11.24
N LEU A 253 -38.91 18.07 11.42
CA LEU A 253 -37.45 18.13 11.66
C LEU A 253 -36.73 18.74 10.46
N ARG A 254 -37.14 18.37 9.24
CA ARG A 254 -36.60 18.95 8.00
C ARG A 254 -36.82 20.44 7.91
N GLU A 255 -38.06 20.92 8.19
CA GLU A 255 -38.35 22.36 8.21
C GLU A 255 -37.50 23.11 9.25
N PHE A 256 -37.40 22.57 10.46
CA PHE A 256 -36.57 23.17 11.50
C PHE A 256 -35.12 23.25 11.11
N LEU A 257 -34.51 22.13 10.66
CA LEU A 257 -33.10 22.08 10.24
C LEU A 257 -32.83 22.97 9.02
N SER A 258 -33.78 23.10 8.09
CA SER A 258 -33.65 24.02 6.95
C SER A 258 -33.61 25.48 7.38
N SER A 259 -34.21 25.82 8.54
CA SER A 259 -34.14 27.18 9.09
C SER A 259 -32.83 27.44 9.85
N LEU A 260 -32.13 26.38 10.24
CA LEU A 260 -30.92 26.44 11.07
C LEU A 260 -29.63 26.45 10.26
N GLY A 261 -29.70 26.01 9.00
CA GLY A 261 -28.52 25.85 8.15
C GLY A 261 -28.83 25.62 6.68
N ASP A 262 -27.82 25.21 5.93
CA ASP A 262 -27.94 24.82 4.53
C ASP A 262 -27.46 23.38 4.27
N SER A 263 -27.41 22.97 3.00
CA SER A 263 -26.95 21.65 2.57
C SER A 263 -27.61 20.48 3.29
N LEU A 264 -28.88 20.70 3.71
CA LEU A 264 -29.65 19.72 4.44
C LEU A 264 -30.01 18.51 3.58
N VAL A 265 -29.58 17.34 4.01
CA VAL A 265 -30.06 16.03 3.52
C VAL A 265 -30.66 15.29 4.71
N LEU A 266 -31.96 15.00 4.62
CA LEU A 266 -32.68 14.19 5.60
C LEU A 266 -33.30 12.99 4.87
N VAL A 267 -32.92 11.80 5.27
CA VAL A 267 -33.45 10.51 4.76
C VAL A 267 -34.04 9.78 5.95
N ASP A 268 -35.29 9.37 5.82
CA ASP A 268 -36.01 8.63 6.86
C ASP A 268 -36.59 7.32 6.30
N ASP A 269 -36.64 6.32 7.14
CA ASP A 269 -37.35 5.07 6.95
C ASP A 269 -38.16 4.70 8.22
N GLU A 270 -38.69 3.48 8.27
CA GLU A 270 -39.50 3.03 9.41
C GLU A 270 -38.69 2.92 10.72
N GLU A 271 -37.34 2.75 10.65
CA GLU A 271 -36.52 2.48 11.81
C GLU A 271 -35.57 3.63 12.16
N ILE A 272 -35.06 4.37 11.16
CA ILE A 272 -34.03 5.40 11.37
C ILE A 272 -34.34 6.70 10.64
N ILE A 273 -33.78 7.80 11.18
CA ILE A 273 -33.69 9.10 10.48
C ILE A 273 -32.20 9.45 10.38
N LYS A 274 -31.68 9.61 9.15
CA LYS A 274 -30.33 10.08 8.87
C LYS A 274 -30.36 11.53 8.45
N VAL A 275 -29.55 12.36 9.09
CA VAL A 275 -29.44 13.80 8.83
C VAL A 275 -28.01 14.19 8.54
N HIS A 276 -27.85 15.05 7.53
CA HIS A 276 -26.66 15.85 7.27
C HIS A 276 -27.10 17.30 7.13
N VAL A 277 -26.49 18.23 7.84
CA VAL A 277 -26.81 19.67 7.76
C VAL A 277 -25.55 20.50 8.06
N HIS A 278 -25.37 21.58 7.30
CA HIS A 278 -24.38 22.60 7.62
C HIS A 278 -25.01 23.69 8.48
N THR A 279 -24.52 23.91 9.69
CA THR A 279 -25.09 24.87 10.63
C THR A 279 -24.02 25.56 11.48
N ASN A 280 -24.36 26.73 12.03
CA ASN A 280 -23.55 27.39 13.04
C ASN A 280 -23.93 26.97 14.47
N ASP A 281 -25.03 26.22 14.64
CA ASP A 281 -25.52 25.77 15.95
C ASP A 281 -25.86 24.26 15.91
N PRO A 282 -24.84 23.38 15.88
CA PRO A 282 -25.06 21.95 15.91
C PRO A 282 -25.80 21.48 17.17
N GLY A 283 -25.64 22.21 18.29
CA GLY A 283 -26.33 21.89 19.54
C GLY A 283 -27.85 21.97 19.41
N LYS A 284 -28.39 22.98 18.69
CA LYS A 284 -29.81 23.08 18.45
C LYS A 284 -30.32 22.00 17.52
N ALA A 285 -29.55 21.68 16.46
CA ALA A 285 -29.88 20.60 15.54
C ALA A 285 -30.04 19.27 16.27
N LEU A 286 -29.10 18.94 17.14
CA LEU A 286 -29.14 17.71 17.94
C LEU A 286 -30.28 17.74 19.00
N HIS A 287 -30.51 18.89 19.63
CA HIS A 287 -31.57 19.01 20.65
C HIS A 287 -32.94 18.67 20.06
N GLU A 288 -33.30 19.28 18.95
CA GLU A 288 -34.57 19.00 18.25
C GLU A 288 -34.66 17.55 17.76
N ALA A 289 -33.54 17.02 17.31
CA ALA A 289 -33.45 15.64 16.82
C ALA A 289 -33.75 14.59 17.90
N MET A 290 -33.46 14.87 19.18
CA MET A 290 -33.72 13.98 20.31
C MET A 290 -35.22 13.71 20.53
N ASP A 291 -36.10 14.61 20.07
CA ASP A 291 -37.54 14.39 20.16
C ASP A 291 -38.05 13.22 19.29
N TYR A 292 -37.25 12.80 18.31
CA TYR A 292 -37.57 11.72 17.37
C TYR A 292 -37.04 10.34 17.79
N GLY A 293 -36.10 10.29 18.72
CA GLY A 293 -35.52 9.07 19.26
C GLY A 293 -34.08 9.21 19.73
N SER A 294 -33.43 8.08 20.00
CA SER A 294 -32.06 8.03 20.49
C SER A 294 -31.04 8.09 19.35
N PHE A 295 -29.88 8.73 19.60
CA PHE A 295 -28.81 8.77 18.61
C PHE A 295 -28.09 7.42 18.50
N VAL A 296 -27.94 6.95 17.28
CA VAL A 296 -27.05 5.83 16.92
C VAL A 296 -25.64 6.34 16.69
N THR A 297 -25.49 7.45 15.96
CA THR A 297 -24.22 8.11 15.70
C THR A 297 -24.41 9.62 15.65
N VAL A 298 -23.37 10.36 16.07
CA VAL A 298 -23.29 11.81 15.92
C VAL A 298 -21.87 12.16 15.50
N LYS A 299 -21.75 13.00 14.46
CA LYS A 299 -20.50 13.52 13.97
C LYS A 299 -20.63 15.02 13.72
N ILE A 300 -19.71 15.81 14.25
CA ILE A 300 -19.65 17.25 14.04
C ILE A 300 -18.24 17.63 13.63
N GLU A 301 -18.11 18.27 12.48
CA GLU A 301 -16.81 18.71 11.95
C GLU A 301 -16.84 20.22 11.67
N ASN A 302 -15.75 20.91 12.01
CA ASN A 302 -15.59 22.32 11.68
C ASN A 302 -15.05 22.47 10.27
N MET A 303 -15.92 22.83 9.32
CA MET A 303 -15.58 22.94 7.89
C MET A 303 -14.56 24.05 7.61
N ARG A 304 -14.52 25.12 8.43
CA ARG A 304 -13.51 26.16 8.28
C ARG A 304 -12.11 25.64 8.62
N LEU A 305 -11.99 24.81 9.66
CA LEU A 305 -10.73 24.13 9.99
C LEU A 305 -10.36 23.10 8.94
N GLN A 306 -11.34 22.29 8.52
CA GLN A 306 -11.13 21.30 7.44
C GLN A 306 -10.80 21.97 6.10
N HIS A 307 -11.43 23.10 5.77
CA HIS A 307 -11.11 23.86 4.56
C HIS A 307 -9.72 24.51 4.69
N THR A 308 -9.38 25.05 5.87
CA THR A 308 -8.03 25.58 6.12
C THR A 308 -6.98 24.46 6.06
N GLU A 309 -7.26 23.28 6.64
CA GLU A 309 -6.41 22.09 6.50
C GLU A 309 -6.42 21.55 5.07
N LYS A 310 -7.56 21.57 4.36
CA LYS A 310 -7.67 21.15 2.95
C LYS A 310 -7.07 22.19 1.99
N VAL A 311 -7.26 23.49 2.21
CA VAL A 311 -6.62 24.55 1.42
C VAL A 311 -5.12 24.60 1.72
N MET A 312 -4.69 24.36 2.95
CA MET A 312 -3.30 24.06 3.26
C MET A 312 -2.84 22.77 2.57
N THR A 313 -3.64 21.66 2.61
CA THR A 313 -3.33 20.41 1.91
C THR A 313 -3.58 20.46 0.40
N GLU A 314 -4.44 21.30 -0.16
CA GLU A 314 -4.65 21.43 -1.62
C GLU A 314 -3.74 22.48 -2.27
N ASN A 315 -3.36 23.52 -1.55
CA ASN A 315 -2.20 24.37 -1.92
C ASN A 315 -0.86 23.64 -1.70
N GLU A 316 -0.85 22.57 -0.87
CA GLU A 316 0.24 21.61 -0.75
C GLU A 316 0.10 20.43 -1.71
N LYS A 317 -1.02 20.24 -2.44
CA LYS A 317 -1.30 19.10 -3.33
C LYS A 317 -0.87 19.27 -4.80
N ALA A 318 -0.45 20.44 -5.23
CA ALA A 318 0.67 20.48 -6.16
C ALA A 318 1.91 20.36 -5.27
N PRO A 319 2.69 19.26 -5.30
CA PRO A 319 3.91 19.22 -4.54
C PRO A 319 4.76 20.38 -5.03
N LYS A 320 4.84 21.45 -4.24
CA LYS A 320 5.83 22.50 -4.47
C LYS A 320 7.14 21.77 -4.27
N ILE A 321 7.80 21.46 -5.40
CA ILE A 321 9.15 20.92 -5.36
C ILE A 321 9.96 21.96 -4.63
N ALA A 322 10.47 21.62 -3.45
CA ALA A 322 11.29 22.53 -2.67
C ALA A 322 12.51 22.93 -3.52
N ALA A 323 12.76 24.24 -3.61
CA ALA A 323 13.93 24.72 -4.32
C ALA A 323 15.21 24.14 -3.67
N PRO A 324 16.18 23.70 -4.46
CA PRO A 324 17.39 23.09 -3.91
C PRO A 324 18.22 24.13 -3.16
N GLU A 325 18.55 23.83 -1.92
CA GLU A 325 19.45 24.61 -1.05
C GLU A 325 20.79 23.88 -0.83
N LYS A 326 20.82 22.57 -1.16
CA LYS A 326 21.99 21.70 -1.03
C LYS A 326 22.04 20.67 -2.17
N PRO A 327 23.24 20.10 -2.48
CA PRO A 327 23.36 19.12 -3.55
C PRO A 327 22.63 17.81 -3.25
N PHE A 328 22.69 17.33 -2.00
CA PHE A 328 22.14 16.04 -1.60
C PHE A 328 21.20 16.14 -0.41
N GLY A 329 20.15 15.33 -0.45
CA GLY A 329 19.28 15.07 0.68
C GLY A 329 18.95 13.59 0.79
N VAL A 330 18.41 13.17 1.91
CA VAL A 330 18.08 11.78 2.17
C VAL A 330 16.68 11.65 2.74
N VAL A 331 15.92 10.68 2.23
CA VAL A 331 14.62 10.26 2.74
C VAL A 331 14.70 8.79 3.17
N SER A 332 14.19 8.47 4.34
CA SER A 332 14.22 7.11 4.88
C SER A 332 12.84 6.62 5.28
N VAL A 333 12.54 5.36 4.99
CA VAL A 333 11.32 4.69 5.46
C VAL A 333 11.61 3.94 6.74
N CYS A 334 10.87 4.20 7.80
CA CYS A 334 10.95 3.42 9.03
C CYS A 334 9.64 3.49 9.83
N ALA A 335 9.43 2.51 10.72
CA ALA A 335 8.36 2.50 11.70
C ALA A 335 8.96 2.46 13.10
N GLY A 336 8.45 3.30 13.99
CA GLY A 336 8.93 3.45 15.36
C GLY A 336 9.62 4.79 15.61
N GLY A 337 9.21 5.46 16.69
CA GLY A 337 9.71 6.80 17.00
C GLY A 337 11.22 6.82 17.28
N GLY A 338 11.74 5.80 17.99
CA GLY A 338 13.17 5.72 18.27
C GLY A 338 14.02 5.51 17.01
N LEU A 339 13.55 4.71 16.04
CA LEU A 339 14.25 4.55 14.75
C LEU A 339 14.22 5.84 13.92
N ALA A 340 13.08 6.58 13.94
CA ALA A 340 12.97 7.88 13.30
C ALA A 340 13.98 8.88 13.90
N ASP A 341 14.12 8.88 15.22
CA ASP A 341 15.11 9.72 15.91
C ASP A 341 16.55 9.36 15.51
N VAL A 342 16.86 8.06 15.37
CA VAL A 342 18.19 7.60 14.91
C VAL A 342 18.47 8.15 13.51
N PHE A 343 17.57 7.99 12.55
CA PHE A 343 17.75 8.52 11.20
C PHE A 343 17.86 10.05 11.17
N THR A 344 17.02 10.75 11.93
CA THR A 344 17.08 12.21 12.03
C THR A 344 18.43 12.69 12.57
N ASN A 345 18.95 12.01 13.61
CA ASN A 345 20.26 12.33 14.17
C ASN A 345 21.43 12.04 13.21
N LEU A 346 21.25 11.11 12.26
CA LEU A 346 22.20 10.82 11.18
C LEU A 346 22.10 11.80 10.01
N GLY A 347 21.17 12.76 10.05
CA GLY A 347 21.03 13.81 9.04
C GLY A 347 20.05 13.46 7.90
N VAL A 348 19.14 12.51 8.09
CA VAL A 348 18.06 12.25 7.15
C VAL A 348 17.06 13.41 7.17
N ASP A 349 16.72 13.94 5.99
CA ASP A 349 15.87 15.12 5.83
C ASP A 349 14.37 14.82 5.95
N GLY A 350 13.98 13.61 5.55
CA GLY A 350 12.59 13.20 5.55
C GLY A 350 12.39 11.77 6.03
N ILE A 351 11.47 11.59 6.99
CA ILE A 351 11.07 10.26 7.46
C ILE A 351 9.69 9.93 6.92
N ILE A 352 9.57 8.77 6.29
CA ILE A 352 8.30 8.22 5.83
C ILE A 352 7.90 7.13 6.82
N SER A 353 6.78 7.34 7.52
CA SER A 353 6.25 6.31 8.41
C SER A 353 5.72 5.14 7.59
N GLY A 354 6.27 3.96 7.84
CA GLY A 354 5.89 2.74 7.14
C GLY A 354 6.87 1.61 7.38
N GLY A 355 6.53 0.43 6.89
CA GLY A 355 7.38 -0.75 7.07
C GLY A 355 6.62 -2.04 6.81
N GLN A 356 6.77 -3.03 7.68
CA GLN A 356 6.26 -4.39 7.46
C GLN A 356 4.73 -4.50 7.43
N THR A 357 4.01 -3.67 8.18
CA THR A 357 2.55 -3.74 8.29
C THR A 357 1.82 -2.77 7.37
N MET A 358 2.50 -1.70 6.92
CA MET A 358 1.94 -0.69 6.04
C MET A 358 3.03 -0.13 5.13
N ASN A 359 3.08 -0.63 3.90
CA ASN A 359 4.00 -0.11 2.91
C ASN A 359 3.54 1.29 2.44
N PRO A 360 4.42 2.31 2.47
CA PRO A 360 4.10 3.61 1.90
C PRO A 360 3.81 3.49 0.41
N SER A 361 2.91 4.34 -0.09
CA SER A 361 2.65 4.42 -1.53
C SER A 361 3.78 5.15 -2.26
N THR A 362 3.87 4.97 -3.57
CA THR A 362 4.77 5.79 -4.41
C THR A 362 4.50 7.29 -4.22
N GLN A 363 3.24 7.68 -3.98
CA GLN A 363 2.86 9.08 -3.71
C GLN A 363 3.40 9.59 -2.36
N ASP A 364 3.40 8.75 -1.32
CA ASP A 364 3.95 9.12 -0.01
C ASP A 364 5.45 9.40 -0.13
N ILE A 365 6.17 8.53 -0.86
CA ILE A 365 7.60 8.68 -1.12
C ILE A 365 7.87 9.92 -1.99
N LEU A 366 7.10 10.11 -3.05
CA LEU A 366 7.18 11.28 -3.93
C LEU A 366 7.00 12.59 -3.14
N THR A 367 6.02 12.62 -2.24
CA THR A 367 5.75 13.80 -1.43
C THR A 367 6.94 14.13 -0.53
N ALA A 368 7.50 13.13 0.15
CA ALA A 368 8.68 13.32 0.99
C ALA A 368 9.90 13.80 0.18
N VAL A 369 10.16 13.17 -0.97
CA VAL A 369 11.26 13.56 -1.88
C VAL A 369 11.10 15.01 -2.34
N ASN A 370 9.90 15.44 -2.73
CA ASN A 370 9.66 16.79 -3.21
C ASN A 370 9.80 17.86 -2.12
N GLN A 371 9.60 17.50 -0.85
CA GLN A 371 9.76 18.42 0.29
C GLN A 371 11.23 18.62 0.69
N VAL A 372 12.14 17.74 0.34
CA VAL A 372 13.57 17.88 0.66
C VAL A 372 14.19 18.98 -0.20
N PRO A 373 14.84 20.03 0.35
CA PRO A 373 15.45 21.13 -0.42
C PRO A 373 16.83 20.75 -0.97
N ALA A 374 16.86 19.71 -1.83
CA ALA A 374 18.08 19.21 -2.45
C ALA A 374 17.89 18.96 -3.95
N GLU A 375 18.99 19.01 -4.72
CA GLU A 375 19.01 18.70 -6.16
C GLU A 375 18.82 17.19 -6.39
N THR A 376 19.55 16.39 -5.63
CA THR A 376 19.48 14.92 -5.63
C THR A 376 18.98 14.42 -4.28
N VAL A 377 18.05 13.46 -4.29
CA VAL A 377 17.51 12.86 -3.08
C VAL A 377 17.76 11.36 -3.08
N PHE A 378 18.54 10.90 -2.12
CA PHE A 378 18.71 9.48 -1.83
C PHE A 378 17.49 8.95 -1.07
N VAL A 379 16.97 7.79 -1.47
CA VAL A 379 15.86 7.12 -0.80
C VAL A 379 16.34 5.81 -0.20
N LEU A 380 16.12 5.64 1.10
CA LEU A 380 16.39 4.42 1.87
C LEU A 380 15.07 3.70 2.15
N PRO A 381 14.67 2.70 1.36
CA PRO A 381 13.41 1.98 1.53
C PRO A 381 13.35 1.12 2.79
N ASN A 382 14.47 0.56 3.22
CA ASN A 382 14.63 -0.29 4.42
C ASN A 382 13.69 -1.50 4.48
N ASN A 383 13.09 -1.83 3.35
CA ASN A 383 12.22 -2.98 3.16
C ASN A 383 12.22 -3.38 1.68
N LYS A 384 12.44 -4.66 1.38
CA LYS A 384 12.43 -5.20 0.01
C LYS A 384 11.14 -4.90 -0.76
N ASN A 385 10.00 -4.81 -0.07
CA ASN A 385 8.69 -4.57 -0.68
C ASN A 385 8.47 -3.10 -1.08
N ILE A 386 9.30 -2.18 -0.58
CA ILE A 386 9.20 -0.74 -0.85
C ILE A 386 10.15 -0.31 -1.98
N ILE A 387 11.21 -1.06 -2.26
CA ILE A 387 12.24 -0.70 -3.24
C ILE A 387 11.62 -0.36 -4.60
N MET A 388 10.71 -1.20 -5.11
CA MET A 388 10.07 -0.97 -6.40
C MET A 388 9.19 0.29 -6.41
N ALA A 389 8.48 0.57 -5.32
CA ALA A 389 7.67 1.78 -5.19
C ALA A 389 8.57 3.03 -5.18
N ALA A 390 9.70 2.97 -4.46
CA ALA A 390 10.68 4.05 -4.44
C ALA A 390 11.30 4.31 -5.82
N GLN A 391 11.64 3.26 -6.58
CA GLN A 391 12.19 3.38 -7.94
C GLN A 391 11.22 4.04 -8.95
N GLN A 392 9.91 4.00 -8.70
CA GLN A 392 8.93 4.67 -9.58
C GLN A 392 8.89 6.19 -9.36
N VAL A 393 9.45 6.70 -8.27
CA VAL A 393 9.39 8.12 -7.91
C VAL A 393 10.18 8.99 -8.88
N ASP A 394 11.33 8.53 -9.36
CA ASP A 394 12.18 9.26 -10.31
C ASP A 394 11.40 9.71 -11.57
N ALA A 395 10.53 8.85 -12.09
CA ALA A 395 9.69 9.19 -13.26
C ALA A 395 8.54 10.18 -12.96
N LEU A 396 8.33 10.57 -11.70
CA LEU A 396 7.21 11.40 -11.24
C LEU A 396 7.64 12.77 -10.70
N THR A 397 8.93 13.03 -10.57
CA THR A 397 9.50 14.29 -10.08
C THR A 397 10.50 14.88 -11.08
N GLU A 398 10.79 16.17 -10.91
CA GLU A 398 11.88 16.85 -11.64
C GLU A 398 13.23 16.73 -10.92
N LYS A 399 13.24 16.23 -9.67
CA LYS A 399 14.46 15.99 -8.91
C LYS A 399 15.16 14.72 -9.39
N ASN A 400 16.47 14.66 -9.20
CA ASN A 400 17.22 13.43 -9.36
C ASN A 400 16.99 12.52 -8.12
N VAL A 401 16.50 11.29 -8.32
CA VAL A 401 16.17 10.36 -7.23
C VAL A 401 17.04 9.12 -7.34
N VAL A 402 17.81 8.85 -6.31
CA VAL A 402 18.68 7.67 -6.22
C VAL A 402 18.18 6.74 -5.11
N VAL A 403 17.79 5.52 -5.47
CA VAL A 403 17.28 4.53 -4.51
C VAL A 403 18.41 3.61 -4.08
N ILE A 404 18.84 3.74 -2.83
CA ILE A 404 19.79 2.82 -2.20
C ILE A 404 19.01 1.59 -1.72
N GLY A 405 19.24 0.43 -2.32
CA GLY A 405 18.41 -0.77 -2.19
C GLY A 405 18.45 -1.45 -0.81
N SER A 406 18.37 -0.69 0.28
CA SER A 406 18.32 -1.19 1.66
C SER A 406 17.06 -2.02 1.89
N LYS A 407 17.22 -3.21 2.44
CA LYS A 407 16.15 -4.19 2.70
C LYS A 407 15.72 -4.23 4.16
N THR A 408 16.52 -3.63 5.03
CA THR A 408 16.33 -3.60 6.49
C THR A 408 16.72 -2.23 7.03
N VAL A 409 16.16 -1.86 8.17
CA VAL A 409 16.49 -0.61 8.86
C VAL A 409 17.98 -0.55 9.25
N PRO A 410 18.60 -1.60 9.80
CA PRO A 410 20.05 -1.61 10.02
C PRO A 410 20.87 -1.29 8.76
N GLN A 411 20.52 -1.87 7.60
CA GLN A 411 21.20 -1.53 6.34
C GLN A 411 21.08 -0.04 5.99
N GLY A 412 19.90 0.57 6.21
CA GLY A 412 19.72 1.99 5.99
C GLY A 412 20.54 2.87 6.94
N ILE A 413 20.68 2.45 8.19
CA ILE A 413 21.51 3.14 9.19
C ILE A 413 22.98 3.07 8.77
N THR A 414 23.50 1.89 8.42
CA THR A 414 24.89 1.71 7.98
C THR A 414 25.16 2.48 6.67
N ALA A 415 24.20 2.52 5.74
CA ALA A 415 24.31 3.37 4.55
C ALA A 415 24.43 4.86 4.90
N MET A 416 23.67 5.35 5.89
CA MET A 416 23.79 6.74 6.35
C MET A 416 25.13 7.07 7.00
N LEU A 417 25.75 6.11 7.68
CA LEU A 417 27.08 6.30 8.24
C LEU A 417 28.16 6.44 7.15
N SER A 418 27.90 5.93 5.95
CA SER A 418 28.80 6.04 4.79
C SER A 418 28.48 7.25 3.89
N PHE A 419 27.40 7.98 4.17
CA PHE A 419 26.99 9.15 3.39
C PHE A 419 27.91 10.35 3.68
N ASN A 420 28.46 10.95 2.61
CA ASN A 420 29.27 12.17 2.67
C ASN A 420 28.58 13.33 1.95
N PRO A 421 28.03 14.33 2.64
CA PRO A 421 27.36 15.46 2.01
C PRO A 421 28.25 16.34 1.13
N GLU A 422 29.58 16.23 1.27
CA GLU A 422 30.58 16.96 0.47
C GLU A 422 31.17 16.11 -0.68
N GLY A 423 30.78 14.83 -0.80
CA GLY A 423 31.21 13.93 -1.85
C GLY A 423 30.49 14.15 -3.17
N THR A 424 30.82 13.38 -4.20
CA THR A 424 30.09 13.35 -5.46
C THR A 424 28.87 12.42 -5.38
N LEU A 425 27.99 12.46 -6.38
CA LEU A 425 26.85 11.56 -6.48
C LEU A 425 27.31 10.11 -6.56
N GLU A 426 28.25 9.83 -7.44
CA GLU A 426 28.79 8.48 -7.69
C GLU A 426 29.48 7.93 -6.45
N GLU A 427 30.27 8.73 -5.74
CA GLU A 427 30.94 8.33 -4.50
C GLU A 427 29.93 7.96 -3.41
N ASN A 428 28.88 8.75 -3.25
CA ASN A 428 27.84 8.48 -2.26
C ASN A 428 27.01 7.23 -2.63
N GLU A 429 26.60 7.09 -3.88
CA GLU A 429 25.85 5.93 -4.34
C GLU A 429 26.65 4.63 -4.16
N GLU A 430 27.94 4.65 -4.52
CA GLU A 430 28.85 3.50 -4.34
C GLU A 430 29.06 3.18 -2.86
N ALA A 431 29.44 4.16 -2.04
CA ALA A 431 29.72 3.97 -0.62
C ALA A 431 28.48 3.49 0.17
N MET A 432 27.32 4.13 -0.06
CA MET A 432 26.07 3.74 0.61
C MET A 432 25.60 2.35 0.16
N THR A 433 25.78 1.99 -1.12
CA THR A 433 25.41 0.67 -1.64
C THR A 433 26.34 -0.42 -1.12
N GLU A 434 27.65 -0.17 -1.08
CA GLU A 434 28.63 -1.12 -0.55
C GLU A 434 28.39 -1.39 0.95
N ALA A 435 28.05 -0.36 1.71
CA ALA A 435 27.74 -0.43 3.13
C ALA A 435 26.56 -1.39 3.45
N LEU A 436 25.62 -1.60 2.53
CA LEU A 436 24.51 -2.55 2.74
C LEU A 436 25.00 -3.99 2.94
N SER A 437 26.16 -4.32 2.42
CA SER A 437 26.74 -5.68 2.48
C SER A 437 27.57 -5.93 3.73
N THR A 438 27.94 -4.89 4.49
CA THR A 438 28.79 -5.01 5.68
C THR A 438 28.00 -5.37 6.93
N VAL A 439 26.69 -5.11 6.94
CA VAL A 439 25.83 -5.33 8.09
C VAL A 439 24.93 -6.56 7.93
N ASP A 440 25.01 -7.45 8.88
CA ASP A 440 24.06 -8.55 9.05
C ASP A 440 22.89 -8.10 9.92
N THR A 441 21.68 -8.38 9.44
CA THR A 441 20.45 -8.03 10.16
C THR A 441 19.76 -9.27 10.69
N MET A 442 19.47 -9.27 11.98
CA MET A 442 18.63 -10.28 12.63
C MET A 442 17.36 -9.63 13.17
N GLN A 443 16.27 -10.38 13.14
CA GLN A 443 14.98 -9.89 13.60
C GLN A 443 14.28 -10.96 14.42
N ILE A 444 13.59 -10.57 15.49
CA ILE A 444 12.76 -11.47 16.26
C ILE A 444 11.32 -10.94 16.24
N THR A 445 10.40 -11.79 15.81
CA THR A 445 8.97 -11.53 15.72
C THR A 445 8.17 -12.72 16.27
N TYR A 446 6.88 -12.76 16.02
CA TYR A 446 5.99 -13.86 16.43
C TYR A 446 5.29 -14.50 15.23
N ALA A 447 4.90 -15.74 15.38
CA ALA A 447 4.09 -16.47 14.41
C ALA A 447 2.62 -16.08 14.55
N ALA A 448 2.05 -15.49 13.49
CA ALA A 448 0.63 -15.10 13.46
C ALA A 448 -0.31 -16.29 13.19
N ARG A 449 0.21 -17.45 12.79
CA ARG A 449 -0.53 -18.69 12.52
C ARG A 449 0.38 -19.91 12.55
N ASN A 450 -0.25 -21.11 12.57
CA ASN A 450 0.50 -22.36 12.39
C ASN A 450 0.98 -22.48 10.94
N SER A 451 2.22 -22.87 10.75
CA SER A 451 2.79 -23.16 9.42
C SER A 451 3.95 -24.14 9.53
N ASP A 452 4.23 -24.85 8.44
CA ASP A 452 5.46 -25.63 8.27
C ASP A 452 6.32 -24.90 7.22
N PHE A 453 7.47 -24.42 7.64
CA PHE A 453 8.33 -23.63 6.77
C PHE A 453 9.80 -23.94 7.00
N ASP A 454 10.55 -24.22 5.92
CA ASP A 454 11.97 -24.55 5.93
C ASP A 454 12.36 -25.70 6.90
N GLY A 455 11.41 -26.62 7.18
CA GLY A 455 11.61 -27.73 8.12
C GLY A 455 11.40 -27.36 9.59
N PHE A 456 10.86 -26.17 9.85
CA PHE A 456 10.40 -25.73 11.16
C PHE A 456 8.89 -25.90 11.27
N ASP A 457 8.45 -26.60 12.31
CA ASP A 457 7.06 -26.67 12.73
C ASP A 457 6.76 -25.43 13.60
N ILE A 458 6.03 -24.49 13.01
CA ILE A 458 5.76 -23.17 13.60
C ILE A 458 4.34 -23.17 14.14
N HIS A 459 4.17 -22.85 15.42
CA HIS A 459 2.86 -22.72 16.04
C HIS A 459 2.52 -21.24 16.28
N GLU A 460 1.24 -20.92 16.17
CA GLU A 460 0.74 -19.58 16.48
C GLU A 460 1.19 -19.13 17.87
N GLY A 461 1.77 -17.91 17.94
CA GLY A 461 2.32 -17.32 19.15
C GLY A 461 3.75 -17.74 19.50
N ASP A 462 4.38 -18.64 18.72
CA ASP A 462 5.81 -18.92 18.88
C ASP A 462 6.64 -17.69 18.44
N TYR A 463 7.77 -17.49 19.10
CA TYR A 463 8.76 -16.52 18.60
C TYR A 463 9.49 -17.10 17.40
N MET A 464 9.77 -16.24 16.44
CA MET A 464 10.55 -16.55 15.23
C MET A 464 11.76 -15.64 15.16
N ALA A 465 12.91 -16.20 14.89
CA ALA A 465 14.13 -15.48 14.59
C ALA A 465 14.43 -15.56 13.10
N LEU A 466 14.74 -14.42 12.50
CA LEU A 466 15.18 -14.28 11.13
C LEU A 466 16.64 -13.87 11.11
N TYR A 467 17.42 -14.40 10.18
CA TYR A 467 18.77 -13.96 9.85
C TYR A 467 18.78 -13.53 8.39
N GLY A 468 18.93 -12.23 8.13
CA GLY A 468 18.69 -11.67 6.82
C GLY A 468 17.24 -11.91 6.35
N SER A 469 17.08 -12.66 5.28
CA SER A 469 15.76 -13.02 4.72
C SER A 469 15.31 -14.45 5.04
N SER A 470 16.10 -15.22 5.83
CA SER A 470 15.84 -16.63 6.10
C SER A 470 15.37 -16.84 7.53
N LEU A 471 14.46 -17.80 7.72
CA LEU A 471 14.08 -18.24 9.06
C LEU A 471 15.27 -18.96 9.72
N PHE A 472 15.71 -18.43 10.86
CA PHE A 472 16.84 -18.98 11.61
C PHE A 472 16.38 -20.00 12.65
N GLY A 473 15.21 -19.78 13.25
CA GLY A 473 14.65 -20.71 14.22
C GLY A 473 13.36 -20.22 14.86
N THR A 474 12.70 -21.14 15.56
CA THR A 474 11.46 -20.88 16.31
C THR A 474 11.58 -21.38 17.75
N SER A 475 10.92 -20.71 18.69
CA SER A 475 10.89 -21.13 20.10
C SER A 475 9.74 -20.49 20.86
N LYS A 476 9.25 -21.16 21.89
CA LYS A 476 8.34 -20.56 22.90
C LYS A 476 9.05 -19.63 23.89
N ASP A 477 10.36 -19.72 23.97
CA ASP A 477 11.17 -18.82 24.82
C ASP A 477 12.13 -17.98 23.96
N ILE A 478 11.87 -16.68 23.92
CA ILE A 478 12.66 -15.68 23.17
C ILE A 478 14.14 -15.69 23.52
N LYS A 479 14.50 -16.09 24.76
CA LYS A 479 15.90 -16.13 25.21
C LYS A 479 16.69 -17.23 24.52
N VAL A 480 16.04 -18.31 24.12
CA VAL A 480 16.67 -19.39 23.36
C VAL A 480 17.11 -18.85 22.00
N LEU A 481 16.24 -18.11 21.34
CA LEU A 481 16.53 -17.49 20.05
C LEU A 481 17.62 -16.42 20.16
N LEU A 482 17.52 -15.54 21.17
CA LEU A 482 18.54 -14.50 21.41
C LEU A 482 19.91 -15.12 21.63
N ARG A 483 20.01 -16.21 22.41
CA ARG A 483 21.28 -16.90 22.63
C ARG A 483 21.81 -17.56 21.37
N ALA A 484 20.95 -18.23 20.60
CA ALA A 484 21.35 -18.86 19.34
C ALA A 484 21.82 -17.83 18.30
N LEU A 485 21.15 -16.68 18.21
CA LEU A 485 21.60 -15.57 17.37
C LEU A 485 22.94 -15.00 17.84
N ALA A 486 23.13 -14.81 19.14
CA ALA A 486 24.40 -14.34 19.71
C ALA A 486 25.54 -15.32 19.43
N GLU A 487 25.31 -16.64 19.53
CA GLU A 487 26.30 -17.67 19.19
C GLU A 487 26.68 -17.59 17.69
N LYS A 488 25.69 -17.39 16.81
CA LYS A 488 25.92 -17.19 15.39
C LYS A 488 26.78 -15.95 15.11
N VAL A 489 26.48 -14.81 15.75
CA VAL A 489 27.23 -13.56 15.64
C VAL A 489 28.68 -13.73 16.11
N ARG A 490 28.89 -14.43 17.24
CA ARG A 490 30.20 -14.76 17.75
C ARG A 490 31.02 -15.58 16.75
N ASP A 491 30.39 -16.61 16.16
CA ASP A 491 31.07 -17.52 15.22
C ASP A 491 31.42 -16.82 13.89
N GLU A 492 30.81 -15.67 13.60
CA GLU A 492 31.10 -14.79 12.47
C GLU A 492 32.08 -13.65 12.83
N GLU A 493 32.59 -13.65 14.08
CA GLU A 493 33.59 -12.71 14.56
C GLU A 493 33.23 -11.24 14.43
N LYS A 494 31.91 -10.92 14.58
CA LYS A 494 31.40 -9.54 14.50
C LYS A 494 31.82 -8.72 15.71
N GLU A 495 32.20 -7.45 15.47
CA GLU A 495 32.78 -6.58 16.49
C GLU A 495 31.76 -5.56 17.04
N TYR A 496 30.79 -5.17 16.24
CA TYR A 496 29.79 -4.18 16.64
C TYR A 496 28.38 -4.77 16.55
N ILE A 497 27.64 -4.71 17.67
CA ILE A 497 26.28 -5.24 17.76
C ILE A 497 25.36 -4.14 18.28
N THR A 498 24.33 -3.77 17.52
CA THR A 498 23.32 -2.83 18.01
C THR A 498 21.95 -3.51 18.05
N ILE A 499 21.30 -3.47 19.20
CA ILE A 499 19.99 -4.07 19.45
C ILE A 499 18.95 -2.96 19.55
N TYR A 500 18.01 -2.93 18.61
CA TYR A 500 16.86 -2.04 18.62
C TYR A 500 15.64 -2.80 19.15
N TYR A 501 15.08 -2.37 20.30
CA TYR A 501 13.90 -3.03 20.86
C TYR A 501 12.59 -2.33 20.49
N GLY A 502 11.56 -3.13 20.21
CA GLY A 502 10.25 -2.68 19.76
C GLY A 502 9.36 -2.11 20.87
N GLU A 503 8.22 -1.56 20.49
CA GLU A 503 7.25 -0.92 21.39
C GLU A 503 6.69 -1.84 22.47
N ASP A 504 6.57 -3.14 22.17
CA ASP A 504 6.06 -4.16 23.10
C ASP A 504 7.09 -4.64 24.12
N ILE A 505 8.35 -4.22 24.00
CA ILE A 505 9.44 -4.64 24.87
C ILE A 505 9.77 -3.57 25.91
N LYS A 506 9.68 -3.93 27.19
CA LYS A 506 10.13 -3.06 28.28
C LYS A 506 11.65 -3.04 28.35
N GLU A 507 12.23 -1.88 28.60
CA GLU A 507 13.69 -1.64 28.70
C GLU A 507 14.42 -2.69 29.56
N ARG A 508 13.86 -3.08 30.71
CA ARG A 508 14.44 -4.15 31.56
C ARG A 508 14.54 -5.52 30.87
N HIS A 509 13.69 -5.80 29.86
CA HIS A 509 13.77 -7.04 29.10
C HIS A 509 14.76 -6.88 27.94
N ALA A 510 14.80 -5.69 27.35
CA ALA A 510 15.77 -5.34 26.34
C ALA A 510 17.21 -5.41 26.89
N GLN A 511 17.44 -4.91 28.12
CA GLN A 511 18.72 -5.03 28.79
C GLN A 511 19.18 -6.50 28.95
N LYS A 512 18.24 -7.42 29.27
CA LYS A 512 18.57 -8.84 29.35
C LYS A 512 18.96 -9.44 28.00
N ALA A 513 18.40 -8.93 26.91
CA ALA A 513 18.84 -9.34 25.57
C ALA A 513 20.26 -8.86 25.29
N ALA A 514 20.57 -7.60 25.61
CA ALA A 514 21.92 -7.07 25.49
C ALA A 514 22.92 -7.83 26.38
N ASP A 515 22.55 -8.17 27.61
CA ASP A 515 23.38 -8.96 28.53
C ASP A 515 23.71 -10.35 27.94
N ILE A 516 22.75 -11.00 27.23
CA ILE A 516 22.97 -12.29 26.56
C ILE A 516 24.04 -12.13 25.47
N PHE A 517 23.92 -11.10 24.61
CA PHE A 517 24.92 -10.83 23.56
C PHE A 517 26.29 -10.50 24.14
N ALA A 518 26.38 -9.62 25.14
CA ALA A 518 27.61 -9.27 25.80
C ALA A 518 28.28 -10.49 26.48
N GLN A 519 27.51 -11.41 27.03
CA GLN A 519 28.04 -12.65 27.63
C GLN A 519 28.55 -13.64 26.58
N VAL A 520 27.86 -13.77 25.43
CA VAL A 520 28.20 -14.75 24.39
C VAL A 520 29.29 -14.21 23.46
N CYS A 521 29.29 -12.89 23.20
CA CYS A 521 30.26 -12.18 22.35
C CYS A 521 31.14 -11.23 23.15
N PRO A 522 32.03 -11.71 24.02
CA PRO A 522 32.78 -10.85 24.95
C PRO A 522 33.80 -9.91 24.27
N GLY A 523 34.07 -10.11 22.97
CA GLY A 523 34.94 -9.26 22.15
C GLY A 523 34.18 -8.17 21.38
N ALA A 524 32.85 -8.21 21.38
CA ALA A 524 32.04 -7.26 20.62
C ALA A 524 31.53 -6.12 21.52
N ASP A 525 31.39 -4.93 20.92
CA ASP A 525 30.72 -3.78 21.54
C ASP A 525 29.21 -3.92 21.33
N VAL A 526 28.45 -4.02 22.43
CA VAL A 526 26.99 -4.25 22.40
C VAL A 526 26.25 -3.00 22.83
N ASN A 527 25.54 -2.41 21.90
CA ASN A 527 24.71 -1.23 22.10
C ASN A 527 23.22 -1.60 22.16
N LEU A 528 22.46 -0.92 23.04
CA LEU A 528 21.02 -1.09 23.17
C LEU A 528 20.31 0.23 22.94
N LEU A 529 19.39 0.27 21.97
CA LEU A 529 18.63 1.46 21.63
C LEU A 529 17.13 1.15 21.59
N TYR A 530 16.32 2.13 22.00
CA TYR A 530 14.87 2.07 21.79
C TYR A 530 14.57 2.34 20.30
N GLY A 531 13.99 1.38 19.63
CA GLY A 531 13.53 1.54 18.25
C GLY A 531 12.07 1.92 18.17
N GLY A 532 11.23 1.39 19.06
CA GLY A 532 9.79 1.61 19.09
C GLY A 532 9.07 1.04 17.87
N GLN A 533 9.71 0.12 17.14
CA GLN A 533 9.14 -0.53 15.97
C GLN A 533 8.02 -1.51 16.36
N PRO A 534 6.92 -1.55 15.59
CA PRO A 534 5.87 -2.57 15.74
C PRO A 534 6.34 -3.91 15.16
N VAL A 535 5.65 -5.01 15.49
CA VAL A 535 5.83 -6.36 14.93
C VAL A 535 7.13 -7.04 15.36
N TYR A 536 8.26 -6.35 15.29
CA TYR A 536 9.55 -6.91 15.69
C TYR A 536 9.88 -6.55 17.13
N TYR A 537 9.96 -7.56 17.97
CA TYR A 537 10.43 -7.40 19.35
C TYR A 537 11.87 -6.90 19.42
N TYR A 538 12.71 -7.41 18.52
CA TYR A 538 14.08 -6.97 18.39
C TYR A 538 14.48 -6.91 16.91
N MET A 539 15.18 -5.86 16.53
CA MET A 539 16.02 -5.79 15.34
C MET A 539 17.46 -5.64 15.80
N ILE A 540 18.36 -6.42 15.22
CA ILE A 540 19.75 -6.50 15.65
C ILE A 540 20.62 -6.33 14.42
N SER A 541 21.55 -5.38 14.46
CA SER A 541 22.64 -5.28 13.49
C SER A 541 23.90 -5.90 14.06
N ALA A 542 24.68 -6.55 13.23
CA ALA A 542 26.01 -7.05 13.56
C ALA A 542 26.99 -6.73 12.41
N GLU A 543 28.08 -6.06 12.73
CA GLU A 543 29.09 -5.58 11.79
C GLU A 543 30.49 -6.08 12.16
#